data_011cef877b27cedd62155df2e11f1a23
#
_entry.id   011cef877b27cedd62155df2e11f1a23
#
_cell.length_a   1.000
_cell.length_b   1.000
_cell.length_c   1.000
_cell.angle_alpha   90.00
_cell.angle_beta   90.00
_cell.angle_gamma   90.00
#
_symmetry.space_group_name_H-M   'P 1'
#
loop_
_entity.id
_entity.type
_entity.pdbx_description
1 polymer ?
#
loop_
_entity_poly.entity_id
_entity_poly.type
_entity_poly.pdbx_seq_one_letter_code
_entity_poly.pdbx_strand_id
1 'polypeptide(L)'
;MRRFVLALFIGATVSTSAQKVGLVLSGGGAKGITHIGLIKALEENNIPIDYITGTSMGAIVGSLYSMGMSVEEMANLLKSEDFSQWSSGEIPPELRYNYHNATPKPTIVELPFSLNGKRIDSLQIKARFLPTNLVPPHQMNYAFVPLYAQATAAAGGDFDKLFVPFRCVASDVYKKEAVIFRKCQLGDAVRASMTFPFVYKPLTIDGRLLFDGGIFNNFPVDVMQNDFKPGFIIGSVVSENPDKPTESDPFSQVMVMIMNKTNYSIAKNEGFLFNFKLDDVDMFDFTPVDKLIKMGYDSAMVHQDTHLPHF
;
A
#
# COMPACT_ATOMS: atom_id res chain seq x y z
N MET A 1 -48.47 -60.20 10.20
CA MET A 1 -48.36 -58.72 10.37
C MET A 1 -46.92 -58.36 10.62
N ARG A 2 -46.19 -57.92 9.58
CA ARG A 2 -44.79 -57.47 9.68
C ARG A 2 -44.81 -55.94 9.87
N ARG A 3 -44.31 -55.46 11.01
CA ARG A 3 -44.12 -54.03 11.28
C ARG A 3 -42.83 -53.57 10.66
N PHE A 4 -42.89 -52.73 9.62
CA PHE A 4 -41.75 -51.98 9.10
C PHE A 4 -41.49 -50.82 10.05
N VAL A 5 -40.31 -50.80 10.67
CA VAL A 5 -39.78 -49.62 11.39
C VAL A 5 -38.99 -48.80 10.40
N LEU A 6 -39.52 -47.62 10.04
CA LEU A 6 -38.85 -46.65 9.19
C LEU A 6 -37.93 -45.82 10.09
N ALA A 7 -36.63 -46.09 10.07
CA ALA A 7 -35.65 -45.27 10.77
C ALA A 7 -35.39 -44.01 9.95
N LEU A 8 -35.87 -42.84 10.44
CA LEU A 8 -35.63 -41.53 9.87
C LEU A 8 -34.20 -41.08 10.27
N PHE A 9 -33.22 -41.21 9.37
CA PHE A 9 -31.91 -40.59 9.54
C PHE A 9 -32.05 -39.10 9.27
N ILE A 10 -32.16 -38.30 10.35
CA ILE A 10 -31.96 -36.83 10.27
C ILE A 10 -30.46 -36.61 10.19
N GLY A 11 -29.94 -36.47 8.97
CA GLY A 11 -28.60 -36.03 8.73
C GLY A 11 -28.50 -34.55 9.17
N ALA A 12 -27.94 -34.32 10.35
CA ALA A 12 -27.51 -32.97 10.72
C ALA A 12 -26.38 -32.55 9.79
N THR A 13 -26.70 -31.75 8.77
CA THR A 13 -25.67 -31.05 7.99
C THR A 13 -25.03 -30.05 8.93
N VAL A 14 -23.89 -30.42 9.50
CA VAL A 14 -22.99 -29.46 10.16
C VAL A 14 -22.47 -28.57 9.03
N SER A 15 -23.06 -27.40 8.85
CA SER A 15 -22.48 -26.35 8.03
C SER A 15 -21.17 -25.93 8.71
N THR A 16 -20.06 -26.52 8.32
CA THR A 16 -18.75 -25.98 8.64
C THR A 16 -18.66 -24.66 7.91
N SER A 17 -18.91 -23.55 8.61
CA SER A 17 -18.57 -22.25 8.07
C SER A 17 -17.07 -22.25 7.84
N ALA A 18 -16.65 -22.20 6.58
CA ALA A 18 -15.24 -22.08 6.25
C ALA A 18 -14.66 -20.89 6.98
N GLN A 19 -13.52 -21.07 7.62
CA GLN A 19 -12.86 -20.04 8.39
C GLN A 19 -12.43 -18.92 7.44
N LYS A 20 -12.91 -17.68 7.67
CA LYS A 20 -12.55 -16.52 6.87
C LYS A 20 -11.10 -16.12 7.09
N VAL A 21 -10.39 -15.83 6.01
CA VAL A 21 -8.97 -15.48 6.01
C VAL A 21 -8.78 -14.01 5.68
N GLY A 22 -8.06 -13.31 6.55
CA GLY A 22 -7.63 -11.94 6.35
C GLY A 22 -6.17 -11.86 5.95
N LEU A 23 -5.85 -11.13 4.88
CA LEU A 23 -4.49 -10.84 4.44
C LEU A 23 -4.08 -9.43 4.84
N VAL A 24 -2.99 -9.31 5.59
CA VAL A 24 -2.44 -8.03 6.06
C VAL A 24 -1.11 -7.76 5.38
N LEU A 25 -1.01 -6.64 4.64
CA LEU A 25 0.14 -6.28 3.82
C LEU A 25 0.81 -5.02 4.38
N SER A 26 2.08 -5.13 4.75
CA SER A 26 2.84 -3.98 5.24
C SER A 26 3.25 -3.02 4.12
N GLY A 27 3.56 -1.78 4.48
CA GLY A 27 4.33 -0.89 3.61
C GLY A 27 5.79 -1.33 3.50
N GLY A 28 6.52 -0.75 2.56
CA GLY A 28 7.95 -1.04 2.37
C GLY A 28 8.50 -0.64 1.00
N GLY A 29 7.82 0.25 0.27
CA GLY A 29 8.24 0.68 -1.07
C GLY A 29 8.36 -0.51 -2.04
N ALA A 30 9.40 -0.55 -2.84
CA ALA A 30 9.63 -1.60 -3.83
C ALA A 30 9.65 -3.01 -3.24
N LYS A 31 10.08 -3.16 -1.98
CA LYS A 31 10.05 -4.45 -1.26
C LYS A 31 8.64 -5.06 -1.22
N GLY A 32 7.59 -4.23 -1.23
CA GLY A 32 6.20 -4.67 -1.22
C GLY A 32 5.74 -5.40 -2.50
N ILE A 33 6.53 -5.40 -3.58
CA ILE A 33 6.30 -6.24 -4.76
C ILE A 33 6.29 -7.72 -4.38
N THR A 34 7.03 -8.09 -3.34
CA THR A 34 7.09 -9.45 -2.76
C THR A 34 5.70 -9.98 -2.35
N HIS A 35 4.77 -9.09 -1.96
CA HIS A 35 3.39 -9.47 -1.62
C HIS A 35 2.66 -10.17 -2.77
N ILE A 36 2.95 -9.81 -4.02
CA ILE A 36 2.36 -10.48 -5.20
C ILE A 36 2.77 -11.94 -5.25
N GLY A 37 4.03 -12.26 -4.94
CA GLY A 37 4.52 -13.64 -4.87
C GLY A 37 3.82 -14.45 -3.79
N LEU A 38 3.59 -13.85 -2.62
CA LEU A 38 2.80 -14.49 -1.57
C LEU A 38 1.36 -14.75 -2.02
N ILE A 39 0.67 -13.76 -2.60
CA ILE A 39 -0.69 -13.92 -3.11
C ILE A 39 -0.76 -15.06 -4.13
N LYS A 40 0.21 -15.12 -5.06
CA LYS A 40 0.34 -16.23 -6.02
C LYS A 40 0.40 -17.59 -5.35
N ALA A 41 1.25 -17.72 -4.33
CA ALA A 41 1.38 -18.98 -3.59
C ALA A 41 0.09 -19.35 -2.86
N LEU A 42 -0.62 -18.38 -2.28
CA LEU A 42 -1.91 -18.61 -1.61
C LEU A 42 -2.97 -19.12 -2.60
N GLU A 43 -3.09 -18.48 -3.78
CA GLU A 43 -4.03 -18.90 -4.83
C GLU A 43 -3.75 -20.32 -5.33
N GLU A 44 -2.48 -20.62 -5.66
CA GLU A 44 -2.08 -21.94 -6.17
C GLU A 44 -2.33 -23.07 -5.16
N ASN A 45 -2.38 -22.72 -3.88
CA ASN A 45 -2.66 -23.65 -2.79
C ASN A 45 -4.11 -23.61 -2.28
N ASN A 46 -4.99 -22.95 -3.04
CA ASN A 46 -6.42 -22.82 -2.73
C ASN A 46 -6.68 -22.20 -1.33
N ILE A 47 -5.79 -21.35 -0.83
CA ILE A 47 -5.99 -20.63 0.41
C ILE A 47 -6.81 -19.37 0.10
N PRO A 48 -8.02 -19.24 0.65
CA PRO A 48 -8.90 -18.12 0.34
C PRO A 48 -8.34 -16.81 0.92
N ILE A 49 -8.60 -15.70 0.23
CA ILE A 49 -8.34 -14.34 0.72
C ILE A 49 -9.68 -13.63 0.79
N ASP A 50 -10.30 -13.64 1.98
CA ASP A 50 -11.63 -13.05 2.17
C ASP A 50 -11.61 -11.57 2.47
N TYR A 51 -10.51 -11.06 3.05
CA TYR A 51 -10.34 -9.66 3.44
C TYR A 51 -8.90 -9.21 3.27
N ILE A 52 -8.70 -7.95 2.90
CA ILE A 52 -7.35 -7.38 2.80
C ILE A 52 -7.26 -6.07 3.56
N THR A 53 -6.16 -5.90 4.31
CA THR A 53 -5.75 -4.59 4.83
C THR A 53 -4.32 -4.31 4.40
N GLY A 54 -4.03 -3.06 4.02
CA GLY A 54 -2.70 -2.71 3.54
C GLY A 54 -2.30 -1.27 3.82
N THR A 55 -0.99 -1.04 3.85
CA THR A 55 -0.38 0.28 3.99
C THR A 55 0.64 0.49 2.89
N SER A 56 0.70 1.71 2.30
CA SER A 56 1.70 2.08 1.29
C SER A 56 1.72 1.10 0.10
N MET A 57 2.85 0.45 -0.22
CA MET A 57 2.88 -0.57 -1.27
C MET A 57 1.95 -1.75 -0.99
N GLY A 58 1.75 -2.12 0.28
CA GLY A 58 0.74 -3.11 0.65
C GLY A 58 -0.68 -2.67 0.33
N ALA A 59 -0.97 -1.35 0.37
CA ALA A 59 -2.24 -0.81 -0.09
C ALA A 59 -2.36 -0.84 -1.62
N ILE A 60 -1.27 -0.59 -2.35
CA ILE A 60 -1.26 -0.71 -3.82
C ILE A 60 -1.57 -2.16 -4.21
N VAL A 61 -0.76 -3.12 -3.77
CA VAL A 61 -0.94 -4.54 -4.11
C VAL A 61 -2.31 -5.05 -3.65
N GLY A 62 -2.68 -4.73 -2.40
CA GLY A 62 -3.96 -5.14 -1.83
C GLY A 62 -5.16 -4.58 -2.58
N SER A 63 -5.12 -3.31 -3.01
CA SER A 63 -6.20 -2.70 -3.79
C SER A 63 -6.32 -3.25 -5.20
N LEU A 64 -5.19 -3.52 -5.87
CA LEU A 64 -5.18 -4.14 -7.19
C LEU A 64 -5.84 -5.52 -7.15
N TYR A 65 -5.48 -6.34 -6.17
CA TYR A 65 -6.12 -7.63 -5.95
C TYR A 65 -7.60 -7.49 -5.57
N SER A 66 -7.92 -6.58 -4.67
CA SER A 66 -9.29 -6.34 -4.20
C SER A 66 -10.24 -5.84 -5.29
N MET A 67 -9.72 -5.22 -6.34
CA MET A 67 -10.55 -4.84 -7.50
C MET A 67 -10.66 -5.95 -8.56
N GLY A 68 -10.04 -7.13 -8.33
CA GLY A 68 -10.16 -8.31 -9.18
C GLY A 68 -9.04 -8.48 -10.21
N MET A 69 -7.91 -7.77 -10.08
CA MET A 69 -6.74 -8.04 -10.94
C MET A 69 -6.10 -9.37 -10.57
N SER A 70 -5.77 -10.16 -11.57
CA SER A 70 -4.99 -11.38 -11.41
C SER A 70 -3.53 -11.06 -11.02
N VAL A 71 -2.85 -12.05 -10.45
CA VAL A 71 -1.41 -11.96 -10.12
C VAL A 71 -0.58 -11.59 -11.35
N GLU A 72 -0.93 -12.15 -12.53
CA GLU A 72 -0.22 -11.85 -13.77
C GLU A 72 -0.44 -10.41 -14.22
N GLU A 73 -1.66 -9.90 -14.16
CA GLU A 73 -1.96 -8.49 -14.49
C GLU A 73 -1.25 -7.52 -13.54
N MET A 74 -1.24 -7.81 -12.24
CA MET A 74 -0.49 -7.02 -11.25
C MET A 74 1.01 -7.01 -11.55
N ALA A 75 1.60 -8.18 -11.86
CA ALA A 75 3.01 -8.29 -12.20
C ALA A 75 3.35 -7.51 -13.48
N ASN A 76 2.50 -7.60 -14.51
CA ASN A 76 2.68 -6.89 -15.77
C ASN A 76 2.55 -5.38 -15.59
N LEU A 77 1.60 -4.93 -14.75
CA LEU A 77 1.47 -3.51 -14.41
C LEU A 77 2.76 -2.97 -13.77
N LEU A 78 3.30 -3.68 -12.77
CA LEU A 78 4.51 -3.22 -12.06
C LEU A 78 5.80 -3.30 -12.92
N LYS A 79 5.80 -4.11 -13.97
CA LYS A 79 6.89 -4.17 -14.98
C LYS A 79 6.75 -3.13 -16.08
N SER A 80 5.59 -2.51 -16.21
CA SER A 80 5.32 -1.60 -17.30
C SER A 80 6.16 -0.32 -17.22
N GLU A 81 6.44 0.25 -18.37
CA GLU A 81 7.06 1.57 -18.47
C GLU A 81 6.19 2.65 -17.80
N ASP A 82 4.88 2.52 -17.91
CA ASP A 82 3.93 3.40 -17.25
C ASP A 82 4.15 3.45 -15.74
N PHE A 83 4.26 2.27 -15.09
CA PHE A 83 4.53 2.21 -13.65
C PHE A 83 5.87 2.86 -13.29
N SER A 84 6.91 2.64 -14.09
CA SER A 84 8.21 3.29 -13.91
C SER A 84 8.09 4.82 -13.97
N GLN A 85 7.33 5.33 -14.93
CA GLN A 85 7.06 6.77 -15.06
C GLN A 85 6.22 7.31 -13.89
N TRP A 86 5.25 6.55 -13.39
CA TRP A 86 4.45 6.97 -12.23
C TRP A 86 5.28 7.07 -10.95
N SER A 87 6.14 6.09 -10.73
CA SER A 87 6.98 6.01 -9.53
C SER A 87 8.10 7.03 -9.53
N SER A 88 8.71 7.31 -10.69
CA SER A 88 9.77 8.31 -10.86
C SER A 88 9.25 9.73 -11.10
N GLY A 89 8.02 9.86 -11.60
CA GLY A 89 7.45 11.13 -12.06
C GLY A 89 8.00 11.62 -13.39
N GLU A 90 8.74 10.79 -14.12
CA GLU A 90 9.25 11.11 -15.44
C GLU A 90 8.12 11.30 -16.45
N ILE A 91 8.23 12.35 -17.25
CA ILE A 91 7.31 12.63 -18.36
C ILE A 91 7.96 12.13 -19.64
N PRO A 92 7.35 11.20 -20.38
CA PRO A 92 7.84 10.75 -21.66
C PRO A 92 8.14 11.94 -22.59
N PRO A 93 9.22 11.89 -23.39
CA PRO A 93 9.60 12.99 -24.28
C PRO A 93 8.48 13.42 -25.21
N GLU A 94 7.68 12.50 -25.70
CA GLU A 94 6.53 12.72 -26.59
C GLU A 94 5.36 13.44 -25.92
N LEU A 95 5.24 13.35 -24.58
CA LEU A 95 4.22 14.06 -23.80
C LEU A 95 4.76 15.37 -23.20
N ARG A 96 6.07 15.62 -23.35
CA ARG A 96 6.65 16.90 -22.96
C ARG A 96 6.15 17.95 -23.96
N TYR A 97 5.18 18.74 -23.54
CA TYR A 97 4.79 19.90 -24.32
C TYR A 97 6.02 20.80 -24.41
N ASN A 98 6.62 20.88 -25.60
CA ASN A 98 7.65 21.86 -25.89
C ASN A 98 7.00 23.24 -25.88
N TYR A 99 6.77 23.78 -24.69
CA TYR A 99 6.68 25.22 -24.58
C TYR A 99 7.98 25.75 -25.19
N HIS A 100 7.88 26.61 -26.20
CA HIS A 100 9.00 27.40 -26.64
C HIS A 100 9.54 28.13 -25.41
N ASN A 101 10.53 27.53 -24.75
CA ASN A 101 11.30 28.24 -23.76
C ASN A 101 11.88 29.42 -24.51
N ALA A 102 11.46 30.63 -24.14
CA ALA A 102 12.19 31.82 -24.49
C ALA A 102 13.66 31.50 -24.28
N THR A 103 14.51 31.88 -25.24
CA THR A 103 15.97 31.67 -25.27
C THR A 103 16.55 31.49 -23.88
N PRO A 104 17.32 30.42 -23.59
CA PRO A 104 17.82 30.17 -22.25
C PRO A 104 18.56 31.40 -21.75
N LYS A 105 17.97 32.04 -20.75
CA LYS A 105 18.63 33.13 -20.05
C LYS A 105 19.75 32.51 -19.24
N PRO A 106 20.95 33.12 -19.17
CA PRO A 106 22.06 32.62 -18.36
C PRO A 106 21.81 32.86 -16.86
N THR A 107 20.64 32.58 -16.37
CA THR A 107 20.22 32.75 -14.99
C THR A 107 20.16 31.37 -14.32
N ILE A 108 21.02 31.18 -13.34
CA ILE A 108 21.08 29.94 -12.54
C ILE A 108 19.88 29.84 -11.59
N VAL A 109 19.34 30.99 -11.18
CA VAL A 109 18.18 31.07 -10.26
C VAL A 109 17.34 32.31 -10.62
N GLU A 110 16.04 32.12 -10.89
CA GLU A 110 15.08 33.23 -10.98
C GLU A 110 14.31 33.33 -9.65
N LEU A 111 14.47 34.43 -8.93
CA LEU A 111 13.74 34.71 -7.71
C LEU A 111 12.57 35.65 -8.05
N PRO A 112 11.31 35.21 -8.01
CA PRO A 112 10.19 36.09 -8.19
C PRO A 112 10.02 37.00 -6.97
N PHE A 113 10.37 38.27 -7.08
CA PHE A 113 10.10 39.28 -6.06
C PHE A 113 8.73 39.93 -6.33
N SER A 114 7.85 39.90 -5.35
CA SER A 114 6.65 40.76 -5.32
C SER A 114 6.87 41.95 -4.38
N LEU A 115 6.84 43.15 -4.92
CA LEU A 115 7.05 44.39 -4.16
C LEU A 115 5.81 44.90 -3.41
N ASN A 116 4.96 43.99 -2.94
CA ASN A 116 3.76 44.37 -2.18
C ASN A 116 4.06 44.63 -0.70
N GLY A 117 5.01 45.54 -0.41
CA GLY A 117 5.13 46.24 0.87
C GLY A 117 5.17 45.46 2.19
N LYS A 118 5.06 44.14 2.19
CA LYS A 118 5.21 43.29 3.38
C LYS A 118 6.64 42.82 3.50
N ARG A 119 7.27 43.06 4.66
CA ARG A 119 8.56 42.46 4.99
C ARG A 119 8.47 40.94 4.77
N ILE A 120 9.23 40.46 3.80
CA ILE A 120 9.35 39.03 3.57
C ILE A 120 10.36 38.52 4.59
N ASP A 121 9.89 37.69 5.51
CA ASP A 121 10.75 37.02 6.48
C ASP A 121 11.71 36.09 5.71
N SER A 122 13.01 36.20 6.02
CA SER A 122 14.06 35.42 5.39
C SER A 122 13.84 33.88 5.52
N LEU A 123 13.14 33.47 6.59
CA LEU A 123 12.75 32.07 6.78
C LEU A 123 11.67 31.65 5.78
N GLN A 124 10.68 32.49 5.49
CA GLN A 124 9.65 32.23 4.51
C GLN A 124 10.19 32.13 3.08
N ILE A 125 11.21 32.93 2.75
CA ILE A 125 11.90 32.86 1.47
C ILE A 125 12.59 31.49 1.36
N LYS A 126 13.37 31.08 2.36
CA LYS A 126 14.07 29.80 2.35
C LYS A 126 13.11 28.60 2.24
N ALA A 127 11.99 28.63 2.97
CA ALA A 127 10.97 27.58 2.92
C ALA A 127 10.29 27.46 1.54
N ARG A 128 10.17 28.57 0.79
CA ARG A 128 9.57 28.58 -0.56
C ARG A 128 10.46 27.94 -1.63
N PHE A 129 11.77 27.80 -1.36
CA PHE A 129 12.74 27.15 -2.28
C PHE A 129 13.01 25.69 -1.95
N LEU A 130 12.50 25.17 -0.83
CA LEU A 130 12.58 23.75 -0.56
C LEU A 130 11.53 23.03 -1.40
N PRO A 131 11.92 22.05 -2.21
CA PRO A 131 10.95 21.24 -2.93
C PRO A 131 10.03 20.53 -1.92
N THR A 132 8.72 20.62 -2.14
CA THR A 132 7.74 19.96 -1.28
C THR A 132 7.69 18.45 -1.52
N ASN A 133 8.27 18.02 -2.65
CA ASN A 133 8.32 16.62 -3.08
C ASN A 133 9.45 16.44 -4.10
N LEU A 134 10.10 15.27 -4.05
CA LEU A 134 11.15 14.89 -5.02
C LEU A 134 10.54 14.38 -6.33
N VAL A 135 9.43 13.65 -6.25
CA VAL A 135 8.74 13.05 -7.39
C VAL A 135 7.54 13.93 -7.79
N PRO A 136 7.48 14.44 -9.03
CA PRO A 136 6.32 15.18 -9.52
C PRO A 136 5.05 14.31 -9.47
N PRO A 137 3.93 14.84 -8.91
CA PRO A 137 2.74 14.01 -8.66
C PRO A 137 1.88 13.76 -9.90
N HIS A 138 2.14 14.46 -11.00
CA HIS A 138 1.21 14.51 -12.15
C HIS A 138 0.99 13.14 -12.78
N GLN A 139 2.06 12.41 -13.12
CA GLN A 139 1.96 11.11 -13.78
C GLN A 139 1.16 10.13 -12.92
N MET A 140 1.51 10.00 -11.65
CA MET A 140 0.82 9.11 -10.74
C MET A 140 -0.66 9.49 -10.55
N ASN A 141 -0.96 10.78 -10.39
CA ASN A 141 -2.34 11.22 -10.23
C ASN A 141 -3.18 10.92 -11.47
N TYR A 142 -2.64 11.15 -12.68
CA TYR A 142 -3.33 10.79 -13.92
C TYR A 142 -3.51 9.28 -14.09
N ALA A 143 -2.52 8.49 -13.71
CA ALA A 143 -2.57 7.04 -13.83
C ALA A 143 -3.59 6.40 -12.87
N PHE A 144 -3.68 6.90 -11.64
CA PHE A 144 -4.58 6.33 -10.64
C PHE A 144 -6.06 6.56 -10.96
N VAL A 145 -6.40 7.64 -11.66
CA VAL A 145 -7.80 7.90 -12.07
C VAL A 145 -8.35 6.76 -12.93
N PRO A 146 -7.83 6.46 -14.14
CA PRO A 146 -8.36 5.38 -14.97
C PRO A 146 -8.18 4.00 -14.33
N LEU A 147 -7.06 3.77 -13.60
CA LEU A 147 -6.76 2.48 -12.98
C LEU A 147 -7.85 2.07 -11.96
N TYR A 148 -8.31 3.00 -11.15
CA TYR A 148 -9.27 2.71 -10.06
C TYR A 148 -10.71 3.12 -10.35
N ALA A 149 -10.98 3.87 -11.43
CA ALA A 149 -12.30 4.45 -11.69
C ALA A 149 -13.39 3.39 -11.83
N GLN A 150 -13.13 2.32 -12.59
CA GLN A 150 -14.11 1.27 -12.84
C GLN A 150 -14.47 0.52 -11.54
N ALA A 151 -13.48 0.13 -10.75
CA ALA A 151 -13.70 -0.56 -9.48
C ALA A 151 -14.43 0.34 -8.47
N THR A 152 -14.04 1.63 -8.40
CA THR A 152 -14.72 2.61 -7.55
C THR A 152 -16.20 2.77 -7.95
N ALA A 153 -16.49 2.88 -9.24
CA ALA A 153 -17.85 3.02 -9.73
C ALA A 153 -18.70 1.76 -9.46
N ALA A 154 -18.16 0.58 -9.74
CA ALA A 154 -18.83 -0.69 -9.50
C ALA A 154 -19.16 -0.91 -8.01
N ALA A 155 -18.23 -0.56 -7.12
CA ALA A 155 -18.43 -0.65 -5.67
C ALA A 155 -19.25 0.53 -5.09
N GLY A 156 -19.55 1.57 -5.87
CA GLY A 156 -20.17 2.80 -5.37
C GLY A 156 -19.31 3.51 -4.31
N GLY A 157 -18.00 3.40 -4.43
CA GLY A 157 -17.04 3.96 -3.48
C GLY A 157 -16.98 3.23 -2.12
N ASP A 158 -17.68 2.13 -1.94
CA ASP A 158 -17.72 1.32 -0.72
C ASP A 158 -16.75 0.14 -0.82
N PHE A 159 -15.68 0.13 -0.05
CA PHE A 159 -14.61 -0.88 -0.15
C PHE A 159 -15.04 -2.27 0.32
N ASP A 160 -16.18 -2.39 1.02
CA ASP A 160 -16.78 -3.69 1.35
C ASP A 160 -17.41 -4.38 0.14
N LYS A 161 -17.65 -3.62 -0.95
CA LYS A 161 -18.26 -4.12 -2.19
C LYS A 161 -17.24 -4.37 -3.31
N LEU A 162 -15.95 -4.24 -3.03
CA LEU A 162 -14.91 -4.68 -3.94
C LEU A 162 -14.93 -6.21 -4.05
N PHE A 163 -14.25 -6.77 -5.04
CA PHE A 163 -14.14 -8.23 -5.22
C PHE A 163 -13.63 -8.92 -3.96
N VAL A 164 -12.62 -8.34 -3.29
CA VAL A 164 -12.26 -8.66 -1.92
C VAL A 164 -12.41 -7.40 -1.07
N PRO A 165 -13.21 -7.41 0.03
CA PRO A 165 -13.33 -6.27 0.94
C PRO A 165 -11.98 -5.77 1.43
N PHE A 166 -11.80 -4.45 1.40
CA PHE A 166 -10.49 -3.83 1.54
C PHE A 166 -10.47 -2.68 2.56
N ARG A 167 -9.32 -2.52 3.23
CA ARG A 167 -8.98 -1.31 3.98
C ARG A 167 -7.58 -0.85 3.63
N CYS A 168 -7.38 0.44 3.50
CA CYS A 168 -6.04 1.01 3.48
C CYS A 168 -5.90 2.12 4.52
N VAL A 169 -4.65 2.35 4.92
CA VAL A 169 -4.31 3.26 6.00
C VAL A 169 -3.47 4.41 5.45
N ALA A 170 -3.85 5.64 5.79
CA ALA A 170 -3.03 6.82 5.64
C ALA A 170 -2.78 7.47 7.00
N SER A 171 -2.00 8.55 7.06
CA SER A 171 -1.64 9.26 8.28
C SER A 171 -2.07 10.71 8.23
N ASP A 172 -2.85 11.16 9.22
CA ASP A 172 -3.11 12.56 9.49
C ASP A 172 -2.02 13.10 10.42
N VAL A 173 -1.05 13.78 9.86
CA VAL A 173 0.12 14.26 10.64
C VAL A 173 -0.23 15.42 11.58
N TYR A 174 -1.32 16.15 11.33
CA TYR A 174 -1.77 17.20 12.22
C TYR A 174 -2.44 16.64 13.47
N LYS A 175 -3.34 15.66 13.29
CA LYS A 175 -4.01 14.98 14.42
C LYS A 175 -3.16 13.89 15.05
N LYS A 176 -2.06 13.48 14.39
CA LYS A 176 -1.18 12.38 14.81
C LYS A 176 -1.93 11.06 14.98
N GLU A 177 -2.74 10.72 14.00
CA GLU A 177 -3.53 9.49 13.99
C GLU A 177 -3.52 8.77 12.65
N ALA A 178 -3.71 7.46 12.67
CA ALA A 178 -3.96 6.68 11.48
C ALA A 178 -5.38 6.95 10.95
N VAL A 179 -5.51 7.08 9.63
CA VAL A 179 -6.78 7.24 8.92
C VAL A 179 -7.08 5.98 8.14
N ILE A 180 -8.13 5.27 8.54
CA ILE A 180 -8.55 4.04 7.89
C ILE A 180 -9.62 4.36 6.86
N PHE A 181 -9.34 4.08 5.59
CA PHE A 181 -10.28 4.24 4.51
C PHE A 181 -11.15 2.99 4.34
N ARG A 182 -12.47 3.22 4.34
CA ARG A 182 -13.52 2.22 4.12
C ARG A 182 -14.41 2.57 2.93
N LYS A 183 -14.45 3.87 2.61
CA LYS A 183 -15.28 4.46 1.55
C LYS A 183 -14.61 5.71 1.03
N CYS A 184 -14.51 5.89 -0.25
CA CYS A 184 -14.23 7.09 -1.05
C CYS A 184 -13.84 6.68 -2.46
N GLN A 185 -13.18 7.56 -3.21
CA GLN A 185 -12.47 7.18 -4.45
C GLN A 185 -11.28 6.30 -4.06
N LEU A 186 -11.26 5.05 -4.57
CA LEU A 186 -10.25 4.06 -4.19
C LEU A 186 -8.84 4.56 -4.53
N GLY A 187 -8.67 5.18 -5.71
CA GLY A 187 -7.39 5.75 -6.13
C GLY A 187 -6.86 6.83 -5.18
N ASP A 188 -7.74 7.69 -4.65
CA ASP A 188 -7.34 8.74 -3.70
C ASP A 188 -6.89 8.15 -2.36
N ALA A 189 -7.61 7.13 -1.86
CA ALA A 189 -7.26 6.43 -0.63
C ALA A 189 -5.88 5.75 -0.73
N VAL A 190 -5.67 5.00 -1.83
CA VAL A 190 -4.39 4.31 -2.09
C VAL A 190 -3.27 5.34 -2.29
N ARG A 191 -3.54 6.42 -3.04
CA ARG A 191 -2.58 7.50 -3.28
C ARG A 191 -2.19 8.20 -1.96
N ALA A 192 -3.13 8.43 -1.05
CA ALA A 192 -2.83 8.97 0.28
C ALA A 192 -1.97 8.00 1.10
N SER A 193 -2.33 6.71 1.08
CA SER A 193 -1.64 5.64 1.82
C SER A 193 -0.16 5.49 1.44
N MET A 194 0.21 5.81 0.19
CA MET A 194 1.57 5.68 -0.33
C MET A 194 2.35 7.00 -0.38
N THR A 195 1.80 8.09 0.14
CA THR A 195 2.44 9.41 0.10
C THR A 195 3.58 9.52 1.12
N PHE A 196 4.73 8.94 0.77
CA PHE A 196 5.92 9.00 1.62
C PHE A 196 6.42 10.45 1.77
N PRO A 197 6.69 10.91 2.99
CA PRO A 197 7.14 12.29 3.25
C PRO A 197 8.37 12.66 2.41
N PHE A 198 8.40 13.89 1.92
CA PHE A 198 9.43 14.49 1.05
C PHE A 198 9.55 13.87 -0.35
N VAL A 199 9.12 12.61 -0.56
CA VAL A 199 9.17 11.95 -1.87
C VAL A 199 7.95 12.33 -2.70
N TYR A 200 6.76 12.17 -2.14
CA TYR A 200 5.51 12.46 -2.84
C TYR A 200 4.76 13.63 -2.22
N LYS A 201 4.08 14.41 -3.07
CA LYS A 201 3.24 15.51 -2.61
C LYS A 201 2.03 14.97 -1.84
N PRO A 202 1.74 15.47 -0.61
CA PRO A 202 0.60 15.02 0.17
C PRO A 202 -0.74 15.41 -0.47
N LEU A 203 -1.79 14.65 -0.13
CA LEU A 203 -3.16 14.88 -0.57
C LEU A 203 -3.99 15.46 0.57
N THR A 204 -4.95 16.32 0.20
CA THR A 204 -5.99 16.75 1.14
C THR A 204 -7.29 16.03 0.80
N ILE A 205 -7.79 15.19 1.71
CA ILE A 205 -9.08 14.49 1.59
C ILE A 205 -9.92 14.88 2.81
N ASP A 206 -11.14 15.35 2.58
CA ASP A 206 -12.07 15.83 3.62
C ASP A 206 -11.43 16.85 4.58
N GLY A 207 -10.62 17.77 4.04
CA GLY A 207 -9.93 18.81 4.79
C GLY A 207 -8.74 18.33 5.62
N ARG A 208 -8.35 17.06 5.52
CA ARG A 208 -7.20 16.44 6.22
C ARG A 208 -6.02 16.31 5.26
N LEU A 209 -4.87 16.83 5.66
CA LEU A 209 -3.61 16.64 4.91
C LEU A 209 -3.00 15.29 5.26
N LEU A 210 -2.97 14.40 4.29
CA LEU A 210 -2.64 13.00 4.48
C LEU A 210 -1.29 12.63 3.87
N PHE A 211 -0.60 11.77 4.59
CA PHE A 211 0.67 11.16 4.23
C PHE A 211 0.60 9.63 4.33
N ASP A 212 1.70 8.96 3.99
CA ASP A 212 1.86 7.51 4.05
C ASP A 212 1.40 6.94 5.40
N GLY A 213 0.63 5.88 5.33
CA GLY A 213 0.11 5.19 6.51
C GLY A 213 1.20 4.61 7.40
N GLY A 214 2.38 4.34 6.83
CA GLY A 214 3.54 3.83 7.56
C GLY A 214 4.05 4.73 8.67
N ILE A 215 3.66 6.01 8.68
CA ILE A 215 4.00 6.92 9.78
C ILE A 215 3.38 6.44 11.10
N PHE A 216 2.12 5.99 11.10
CA PHE A 216 1.40 5.62 12.33
C PHE A 216 1.00 4.15 12.40
N ASN A 217 0.78 3.48 11.25
CA ASN A 217 0.39 2.07 11.20
C ASN A 217 0.88 1.39 9.91
N ASN A 218 2.11 0.94 9.91
CA ASN A 218 2.73 0.30 8.74
C ASN A 218 2.30 -1.16 8.51
N PHE A 219 1.67 -1.79 9.50
CA PHE A 219 1.17 -3.16 9.42
C PHE A 219 -0.21 -3.26 10.09
N PRO A 220 -1.31 -3.01 9.35
CA PRO A 220 -2.63 -2.75 9.91
C PRO A 220 -3.38 -4.04 10.33
N VAL A 221 -2.76 -4.85 11.19
CA VAL A 221 -3.37 -6.06 11.77
C VAL A 221 -4.52 -5.72 12.70
N ASP A 222 -4.40 -4.62 13.45
CA ASP A 222 -5.45 -4.09 14.30
C ASP A 222 -6.70 -3.68 13.51
N VAL A 223 -6.52 -3.12 12.31
CA VAL A 223 -7.61 -2.78 11.41
C VAL A 223 -8.30 -4.04 10.91
N MET A 224 -7.54 -5.09 10.55
CA MET A 224 -8.08 -6.39 10.15
C MET A 224 -8.92 -6.99 11.28
N GLN A 225 -8.39 -7.00 12.50
CA GLN A 225 -9.07 -7.54 13.68
C GLN A 225 -10.33 -6.76 14.04
N ASN A 226 -10.30 -5.42 13.94
CA ASN A 226 -11.43 -4.59 14.36
C ASN A 226 -12.56 -4.54 13.32
N ASP A 227 -12.22 -4.43 12.02
CA ASP A 227 -13.20 -4.23 10.96
C ASP A 227 -13.78 -5.56 10.43
N PHE A 228 -12.94 -6.57 10.23
CA PHE A 228 -13.32 -7.80 9.55
C PHE A 228 -13.43 -9.03 10.47
N LYS A 229 -12.65 -9.08 11.53
CA LYS A 229 -12.64 -10.18 12.52
C LYS A 229 -12.54 -11.55 11.85
N PRO A 230 -11.52 -11.78 11.00
CA PRO A 230 -11.37 -13.07 10.34
C PRO A 230 -11.06 -14.17 11.36
N GLY A 231 -11.31 -15.42 10.98
CA GLY A 231 -10.94 -16.56 11.80
C GLY A 231 -9.44 -16.86 11.76
N PHE A 232 -8.74 -16.43 10.69
CA PHE A 232 -7.29 -16.59 10.54
C PHE A 232 -6.69 -15.39 9.79
N ILE A 233 -5.52 -14.94 10.23
CA ILE A 233 -4.81 -13.81 9.63
C ILE A 233 -3.50 -14.29 9.01
N ILE A 234 -3.27 -13.96 7.74
CA ILE A 234 -1.99 -14.11 7.09
C ILE A 234 -1.36 -12.72 7.00
N GLY A 235 -0.23 -12.55 7.67
CA GLY A 235 0.55 -11.32 7.62
C GLY A 235 1.71 -11.42 6.64
N SER A 236 1.94 -10.35 5.89
CA SER A 236 3.07 -10.20 4.98
C SER A 236 3.83 -8.93 5.31
N VAL A 237 5.03 -9.09 5.85
CA VAL A 237 5.90 -8.01 6.31
C VAL A 237 7.16 -7.97 5.47
N VAL A 238 7.41 -6.81 4.85
CA VAL A 238 8.58 -6.53 4.00
C VAL A 238 9.41 -5.36 4.52
N SER A 239 9.09 -4.88 5.71
CA SER A 239 9.68 -3.67 6.32
C SER A 239 9.99 -3.92 7.78
N GLU A 240 10.94 -3.19 8.29
CA GLU A 240 11.31 -3.18 9.71
C GLU A 240 11.12 -1.77 10.29
N ASN A 241 11.15 -1.68 11.62
CA ASN A 241 11.18 -0.37 12.25
C ASN A 241 12.52 0.33 11.95
N PRO A 242 12.54 1.66 11.82
CA PRO A 242 13.78 2.39 11.57
C PRO A 242 14.85 2.07 12.60
N ASP A 243 16.07 1.90 12.13
CA ASP A 243 17.24 1.74 12.97
C ASP A 243 17.54 2.99 13.80
N LYS A 244 18.44 2.84 14.78
CA LYS A 244 18.91 3.96 15.56
C LYS A 244 19.62 4.97 14.64
N PRO A 245 19.16 6.24 14.61
CA PRO A 245 19.74 7.24 13.72
C PRO A 245 21.18 7.56 14.11
N THR A 246 21.99 7.95 13.12
CA THR A 246 23.36 8.41 13.30
C THR A 246 23.45 9.93 13.22
N GLU A 247 24.54 10.51 13.75
CA GLU A 247 24.75 11.96 13.71
C GLU A 247 24.94 12.49 12.28
N SER A 248 25.41 11.65 11.36
CA SER A 248 25.71 12.00 9.99
C SER A 248 24.55 11.84 9.02
N ASP A 249 23.40 11.27 9.45
CA ASP A 249 22.23 11.04 8.61
C ASP A 249 21.00 11.82 9.11
N PRO A 250 20.84 13.09 8.68
CA PRO A 250 19.69 13.91 9.07
C PRO A 250 18.34 13.33 8.61
N PHE A 251 18.32 12.57 7.51
CA PHE A 251 17.07 11.99 7.02
C PHE A 251 16.58 10.89 7.97
N SER A 252 17.45 9.96 8.37
CA SER A 252 17.09 8.94 9.36
C SER A 252 16.66 9.53 10.70
N GLN A 253 17.31 10.64 11.13
CA GLN A 253 16.92 11.37 12.36
C GLN A 253 15.48 11.87 12.25
N VAL A 254 15.11 12.52 11.14
CA VAL A 254 13.76 13.02 10.93
C VAL A 254 12.76 11.87 10.84
N MET A 255 13.09 10.80 10.11
CA MET A 255 12.19 9.63 9.96
C MET A 255 11.89 8.98 11.31
N VAL A 256 12.88 8.80 12.18
CA VAL A 256 12.67 8.27 13.54
C VAL A 256 11.81 9.20 14.40
N MET A 257 11.87 10.51 14.17
CA MET A 257 11.04 11.49 14.91
C MET A 257 9.57 11.45 14.48
N ILE A 258 9.28 11.16 13.19
CA ILE A 258 7.92 11.23 12.64
C ILE A 258 7.22 9.89 12.60
N MET A 259 7.96 8.79 12.45
CA MET A 259 7.39 7.43 12.35
C MET A 259 7.19 6.80 13.73
N ASN A 260 6.01 6.25 13.97
CA ASN A 260 5.77 5.43 15.14
C ASN A 260 6.40 4.04 14.96
N LYS A 261 6.77 3.41 16.06
CA LYS A 261 7.15 1.99 16.03
C LYS A 261 5.93 1.15 15.71
N THR A 262 6.05 0.34 14.67
CA THR A 262 5.02 -0.61 14.25
C THR A 262 5.21 -1.94 14.97
N ASN A 263 4.11 -2.52 15.44
CA ASN A 263 4.12 -3.90 15.92
C ASN A 263 3.91 -4.86 14.74
N TYR A 264 4.98 -5.47 14.26
CA TYR A 264 4.96 -6.48 13.21
C TYR A 264 4.73 -7.89 13.77
N SER A 265 3.65 -8.10 14.51
CA SER A 265 3.34 -9.42 15.06
C SER A 265 1.86 -9.77 14.92
N ILE A 266 1.60 -11.06 14.82
CA ILE A 266 0.28 -11.67 14.92
C ILE A 266 0.35 -12.68 16.06
N ALA A 267 -0.68 -12.76 16.89
CA ALA A 267 -0.74 -13.75 17.96
C ALA A 267 -0.79 -15.17 17.34
N LYS A 268 -0.06 -16.12 17.92
CA LYS A 268 0.09 -17.48 17.36
C LYS A 268 -1.23 -18.23 17.13
N ASN A 269 -2.24 -17.89 17.91
CA ASN A 269 -3.59 -18.48 17.78
C ASN A 269 -4.49 -17.73 16.80
N GLU A 270 -4.04 -16.60 16.23
CA GLU A 270 -4.83 -15.76 15.33
C GLU A 270 -4.36 -15.87 13.88
N GLY A 271 -3.13 -16.33 13.64
CA GLY A 271 -2.62 -16.39 12.28
C GLY A 271 -1.15 -16.72 12.15
N PHE A 272 -0.65 -16.53 10.93
CA PHE A 272 0.75 -16.74 10.55
C PHE A 272 1.35 -15.48 9.91
N LEU A 273 2.63 -15.23 10.20
CA LEU A 273 3.37 -14.07 9.71
C LEU A 273 4.52 -14.50 8.78
N PHE A 274 4.45 -14.07 7.54
CA PHE A 274 5.58 -14.08 6.62
C PHE A 274 6.40 -12.81 6.82
N ASN A 275 7.63 -12.95 7.29
CA ASN A 275 8.57 -11.85 7.45
C ASN A 275 9.72 -12.01 6.44
N PHE A 276 9.69 -11.19 5.39
CA PHE A 276 10.66 -11.24 4.31
C PHE A 276 11.86 -10.34 4.64
N LYS A 277 13.03 -10.94 4.76
CA LYS A 277 14.28 -10.20 4.94
C LYS A 277 14.79 -9.73 3.57
N LEU A 278 14.73 -8.44 3.33
CA LEU A 278 15.03 -7.79 2.05
C LEU A 278 16.06 -6.67 2.23
N ASP A 279 17.11 -6.94 3.01
CA ASP A 279 18.10 -5.93 3.41
C ASP A 279 18.86 -5.35 2.21
N ASP A 280 19.08 -6.17 1.17
CA ASP A 280 19.79 -5.78 -0.06
C ASP A 280 18.89 -5.07 -1.10
N VAL A 281 17.63 -4.80 -0.78
CA VAL A 281 16.68 -4.16 -1.71
C VAL A 281 16.44 -2.72 -1.28
N ASP A 282 16.75 -1.77 -2.17
CA ASP A 282 16.40 -0.36 -1.99
C ASP A 282 14.88 -0.18 -2.08
N MET A 283 14.30 0.58 -1.15
CA MET A 283 12.85 0.81 -1.10
C MET A 283 12.32 1.64 -2.27
N PHE A 284 13.19 2.29 -3.03
CA PHE A 284 12.84 3.08 -4.23
C PHE A 284 13.31 2.43 -5.54
N ASP A 285 13.94 1.26 -5.50
CA ASP A 285 14.31 0.50 -6.70
C ASP A 285 13.19 -0.47 -7.09
N PHE A 286 12.35 -0.05 -8.00
CA PHE A 286 11.26 -0.85 -8.56
C PHE A 286 11.67 -1.73 -9.74
N THR A 287 12.94 -1.83 -10.08
CA THR A 287 13.40 -2.59 -11.27
C THR A 287 13.38 -4.11 -11.09
N PRO A 288 13.66 -4.72 -9.91
CA PRO A 288 13.79 -6.17 -9.78
C PRO A 288 12.43 -6.88 -9.54
N VAL A 289 11.37 -6.53 -10.30
CA VAL A 289 10.00 -7.03 -10.09
C VAL A 289 9.94 -8.55 -10.04
N ASP A 290 10.48 -9.25 -11.06
CA ASP A 290 10.43 -10.72 -11.11
C ASP A 290 11.18 -11.38 -9.97
N LYS A 291 12.32 -10.81 -9.56
CA LYS A 291 13.10 -11.30 -8.42
C LYS A 291 12.28 -11.21 -7.13
N LEU A 292 11.63 -10.08 -6.90
CA LEU A 292 10.85 -9.84 -5.68
C LEU A 292 9.59 -10.72 -5.63
N ILE A 293 8.88 -10.87 -6.75
CA ILE A 293 7.74 -11.79 -6.84
C ILE A 293 8.20 -13.23 -6.55
N LYS A 294 9.30 -13.66 -7.17
CA LYS A 294 9.87 -14.99 -6.93
C LYS A 294 10.24 -15.22 -5.47
N MET A 295 10.88 -14.25 -4.82
CA MET A 295 11.24 -14.35 -3.39
C MET A 295 10.00 -14.51 -2.50
N GLY A 296 8.93 -13.77 -2.79
CA GLY A 296 7.67 -13.91 -2.07
C GLY A 296 7.03 -15.28 -2.24
N TYR A 297 7.01 -15.77 -3.47
CA TYR A 297 6.47 -17.08 -3.82
C TYR A 297 7.26 -18.21 -3.16
N ASP A 298 8.58 -18.26 -3.38
CA ASP A 298 9.44 -19.31 -2.85
C ASP A 298 9.37 -19.40 -1.31
N SER A 299 9.37 -18.24 -0.65
CA SER A 299 9.28 -18.18 0.81
C SER A 299 7.93 -18.70 1.32
N ALA A 300 6.84 -18.39 0.62
CA ALA A 300 5.51 -18.88 0.97
C ALA A 300 5.42 -20.41 0.80
N MET A 301 5.97 -20.95 -0.28
CA MET A 301 5.96 -22.39 -0.57
C MET A 301 6.73 -23.21 0.47
N VAL A 302 7.83 -22.69 1.03
CA VAL A 302 8.58 -23.37 2.10
C VAL A 302 7.76 -23.53 3.39
N HIS A 303 6.85 -22.62 3.67
CA HIS A 303 6.06 -22.63 4.92
C HIS A 303 4.66 -23.23 4.77
N GLN A 304 4.27 -23.62 3.57
CA GLN A 304 2.94 -24.12 3.24
C GLN A 304 2.53 -25.34 4.08
N ASP A 305 3.39 -26.35 4.16
CA ASP A 305 3.06 -27.63 4.79
C ASP A 305 3.07 -27.60 6.32
N THR A 306 3.62 -26.54 6.93
CA THR A 306 3.90 -26.52 8.37
C THR A 306 3.08 -25.51 9.15
N HIS A 307 2.54 -24.46 8.51
CA HIS A 307 2.00 -23.31 9.23
C HIS A 307 0.68 -22.76 8.69
N LEU A 308 0.30 -23.09 7.46
CA LEU A 308 -0.97 -22.65 6.90
C LEU A 308 -2.05 -23.71 7.16
N PRO A 309 -3.27 -23.30 7.53
CA PRO A 309 -4.36 -24.24 7.73
C PRO A 309 -4.74 -24.91 6.41
N HIS A 310 -5.08 -26.18 6.45
CA HIS A 310 -5.74 -26.85 5.34
C HIS A 310 -7.21 -26.41 5.34
N PHE A 311 -7.63 -25.70 4.30
CA PHE A 311 -9.00 -25.21 4.08
C PHE A 311 -9.85 -26.19 3.28
#